data_a5ae890de6b9b98deda0169d3c001326
#
_entry.id   a5ae890de6b9b98deda0169d3c001326
#
_cell.length_a   1.000
_cell.length_b   1.000
_cell.length_c   1.000
_cell.angle_alpha   90.00
_cell.angle_beta   90.00
_cell.angle_gamma   90.00
#
_symmetry.space_group_name_H-M   'P 1'
#
loop_
_entity.id
_entity.type
_entity.pdbx_description
1 polymer ?
#
loop_
_entity_poly.entity_id
_entity_poly.type
_entity_poly.pdbx_seq_one_letter_code
_entity_poly.pdbx_strand_id
1 'polypeptide(L)'
;MKRYILVLALFAGLGLLWSCASDAEMRWKEGRWQLISQSGKTTVYLDSTMVFPELIAAYRLDSVVKTSDYTGHAARRYEIEDELGKGVCYEVEHTRSGLPDLVQRFYFYPGKTCFFTEIELVGDALLACGYMAPVKTTGTPAFLQEQGQFLFVPFDNDCWVKYDVRPLAGE
;
A
#
# COMPACT_ATOMS: atom_id res chain seq x y z
N MET A 1 15.84 -53.06 41.04
CA MET A 1 16.54 -51.86 40.52
C MET A 1 15.81 -51.39 39.26
N LYS A 2 15.01 -50.38 39.35
CA LYS A 2 14.25 -49.81 38.22
C LYS A 2 15.01 -48.60 37.69
N ARG A 3 15.46 -48.67 36.43
CA ARG A 3 16.09 -47.55 35.73
C ARG A 3 15.01 -46.66 35.16
N TYR A 4 14.94 -45.41 35.61
CA TYR A 4 14.11 -44.38 35.04
C TYR A 4 14.90 -43.72 33.91
N ILE A 5 14.43 -43.86 32.67
CA ILE A 5 14.93 -43.14 31.51
C ILE A 5 14.24 -41.81 31.48
N LEU A 6 14.98 -40.74 31.74
CA LEU A 6 14.52 -39.36 31.65
C LEU A 6 14.56 -38.96 30.16
N VAL A 7 13.40 -38.91 29.52
CA VAL A 7 13.28 -38.37 28.15
C VAL A 7 13.14 -36.86 28.26
N LEU A 8 14.24 -36.13 27.99
CA LEU A 8 14.24 -34.69 27.84
C LEU A 8 13.66 -34.36 26.45
N ALA A 9 12.39 -33.97 26.39
CA ALA A 9 11.80 -33.42 25.19
C ALA A 9 12.30 -31.97 24.97
N LEU A 10 13.24 -31.81 24.05
CA LEU A 10 13.67 -30.49 23.55
C LEU A 10 12.54 -29.95 22.67
N PHE A 11 11.69 -29.10 23.23
CA PHE A 11 10.81 -28.24 22.46
C PHE A 11 11.67 -27.15 21.84
N ALA A 12 12.11 -27.36 20.59
CA ALA A 12 12.60 -26.30 19.74
C ALA A 12 11.41 -25.43 19.35
N GLY A 13 11.13 -24.42 20.17
CA GLY A 13 10.18 -23.36 19.82
C GLY A 13 10.72 -22.60 18.61
N LEU A 14 10.15 -22.86 17.42
CA LEU A 14 10.23 -21.92 16.31
C LEU A 14 9.51 -20.63 16.75
N GLY A 15 10.24 -19.78 17.44
CA GLY A 15 9.83 -18.39 17.65
C GLY A 15 9.86 -17.73 16.29
N LEU A 16 8.67 -17.53 15.70
CA LEU A 16 8.47 -16.53 14.65
C LEU A 16 8.86 -15.20 15.28
N LEU A 17 10.11 -14.79 15.05
CA LEU A 17 10.58 -13.45 15.36
C LEU A 17 9.81 -12.48 14.42
N TRP A 18 8.64 -12.05 14.86
CA TRP A 18 8.06 -10.83 14.33
C TRP A 18 9.01 -9.69 14.73
N SER A 19 9.96 -9.43 13.84
CA SER A 19 10.77 -8.23 13.93
C SER A 19 9.87 -7.04 13.63
N CYS A 20 9.38 -6.38 14.66
CA CYS A 20 8.89 -5.01 14.58
C CYS A 20 10.09 -4.10 14.32
N ALA A 21 10.63 -4.13 13.10
CA ALA A 21 11.57 -3.13 12.64
C ALA A 21 10.74 -1.99 12.03
N SER A 22 10.44 -0.96 12.82
CA SER A 22 9.59 0.17 12.46
C SER A 22 10.10 1.02 11.29
N ASP A 23 11.33 0.80 10.80
CA ASP A 23 11.96 1.57 9.73
C ASP A 23 12.70 0.71 8.68
N ALA A 24 12.51 -0.60 8.67
CA ALA A 24 13.15 -1.46 7.67
C ALA A 24 12.60 -1.14 6.28
N GLU A 25 13.51 -0.87 5.34
CA GLU A 25 13.17 -0.73 3.94
C GLU A 25 12.71 -2.08 3.37
N MET A 26 11.53 -2.10 2.79
CA MET A 26 10.93 -3.28 2.17
C MET A 26 11.02 -3.13 0.65
N ARG A 27 11.64 -4.10 -0.02
CA ARG A 27 11.84 -4.09 -1.48
C ARG A 27 11.15 -5.28 -2.11
N TRP A 28 10.39 -5.00 -3.19
CA TRP A 28 9.75 -6.02 -4.00
C TRP A 28 10.04 -5.78 -5.47
N LYS A 29 10.09 -6.87 -6.22
CA LYS A 29 10.21 -6.84 -7.67
C LYS A 29 9.25 -7.86 -8.28
N GLU A 30 8.44 -7.38 -9.22
CA GLU A 30 7.52 -8.22 -9.98
C GLU A 30 7.59 -7.83 -11.46
N GLY A 31 8.20 -8.70 -12.29
CA GLY A 31 8.44 -8.44 -13.68
C GLY A 31 9.25 -7.14 -13.89
N ARG A 32 8.59 -6.15 -14.52
CA ARG A 32 9.16 -4.82 -14.80
C ARG A 32 9.01 -3.84 -13.63
N TRP A 33 8.17 -4.16 -12.65
CA TRP A 33 7.85 -3.30 -11.52
C TRP A 33 8.80 -3.54 -10.35
N GLN A 34 9.18 -2.47 -9.69
CA GLN A 34 9.87 -2.53 -8.41
C GLN A 34 9.24 -1.52 -7.45
N LEU A 35 8.99 -1.97 -6.23
CA LEU A 35 8.48 -1.16 -5.13
C LEU A 35 9.52 -1.10 -4.02
N ILE A 36 9.67 0.08 -3.45
CA ILE A 36 10.48 0.31 -2.25
C ILE A 36 9.60 1.03 -1.25
N SER A 37 9.25 0.36 -0.17
CA SER A 37 8.44 0.94 0.90
C SER A 37 9.26 1.16 2.15
N GLN A 38 9.18 2.36 2.72
CA GLN A 38 9.84 2.74 3.97
C GLN A 38 9.01 3.82 4.66
N SER A 39 8.84 3.68 5.97
CA SER A 39 8.15 4.68 6.82
C SER A 39 6.80 5.13 6.25
N GLY A 40 6.00 4.18 5.75
CA GLY A 40 4.67 4.43 5.19
C GLY A 40 4.63 5.14 3.83
N LYS A 41 5.76 5.26 3.15
CA LYS A 41 5.90 5.80 1.80
C LYS A 41 6.39 4.71 0.86
N THR A 42 5.85 4.66 -0.35
CA THR A 42 6.23 3.68 -1.36
C THR A 42 6.70 4.37 -2.64
N THR A 43 7.94 4.10 -3.03
CA THR A 43 8.47 4.52 -4.33
C THR A 43 8.26 3.41 -5.34
N VAL A 44 7.77 3.76 -6.53
CA VAL A 44 7.49 2.79 -7.60
C VAL A 44 8.36 3.06 -8.81
N TYR A 45 8.98 1.99 -9.31
CA TYR A 45 9.80 1.99 -10.51
C TYR A 45 9.19 1.07 -11.57
N LEU A 46 9.31 1.48 -12.83
CA LEU A 46 9.03 0.69 -14.02
C LEU A 46 10.30 0.64 -14.86
N ASP A 47 10.82 -0.56 -15.13
CA ASP A 47 12.09 -0.75 -15.88
C ASP A 47 13.25 0.13 -15.34
N SER A 48 13.39 0.19 -14.02
CA SER A 48 14.38 1.00 -13.31
C SER A 48 14.16 2.52 -13.39
N THR A 49 13.14 3.00 -14.09
CA THR A 49 12.74 4.40 -14.08
C THR A 49 11.77 4.64 -12.92
N MET A 50 12.06 5.62 -12.08
CA MET A 50 11.14 6.00 -10.99
C MET A 50 9.91 6.70 -11.59
N VAL A 51 8.75 6.05 -11.47
CA VAL A 51 7.48 6.58 -11.99
C VAL A 51 6.67 7.30 -10.93
N PHE A 52 6.76 6.85 -9.68
CA PHE A 52 6.15 7.55 -8.54
C PHE A 52 7.19 7.70 -7.43
N PRO A 53 7.58 8.93 -7.07
CA PRO A 53 8.63 9.16 -6.07
C PRO A 53 8.22 8.82 -4.64
N GLU A 54 6.99 9.11 -4.27
CA GLU A 54 6.45 8.83 -2.94
C GLU A 54 4.94 8.65 -3.02
N LEU A 55 4.48 7.41 -3.02
CA LEU A 55 3.07 7.09 -2.85
C LEU A 55 2.78 6.91 -1.36
N ILE A 56 1.75 7.59 -0.90
CA ILE A 56 1.12 7.37 0.39
C ILE A 56 -0.35 7.04 0.18
N ALA A 57 -0.97 6.36 1.11
CA ALA A 57 -2.41 6.33 1.23
C ALA A 57 -2.86 7.33 2.30
N ALA A 58 -4.09 7.79 2.19
CA ALA A 58 -4.67 8.71 3.15
C ALA A 58 -6.18 8.50 3.29
N TYR A 59 -6.70 8.82 4.45
CA TYR A 59 -8.13 8.86 4.71
C TYR A 59 -8.45 10.00 5.68
N ARG A 60 -9.73 10.34 5.86
CA ARG A 60 -10.16 11.36 6.80
C ARG A 60 -11.21 10.81 7.75
N LEU A 61 -10.90 10.89 9.04
CA LEU A 61 -11.87 10.85 10.12
C LEU A 61 -12.14 12.29 10.57
N ASP A 62 -11.65 12.71 11.73
CA ASP A 62 -11.69 14.12 12.17
C ASP A 62 -10.64 14.96 11.42
N SER A 63 -9.50 14.37 11.14
CA SER A 63 -8.39 14.94 10.38
C SER A 63 -7.90 13.98 9.30
N VAL A 64 -7.08 14.48 8.37
CA VAL A 64 -6.45 13.61 7.36
C VAL A 64 -5.31 12.83 8.00
N VAL A 65 -5.41 11.51 7.94
CA VAL A 65 -4.39 10.55 8.37
C VAL A 65 -3.75 9.94 7.13
N LYS A 66 -2.43 9.79 7.15
CA LYS A 66 -1.61 9.27 6.06
C LYS A 66 -0.85 8.03 6.51
N THR A 67 -0.46 7.17 5.58
CA THR A 67 0.41 6.01 5.88
C THR A 67 1.71 6.42 6.56
N SER A 68 2.25 7.60 6.24
CA SER A 68 3.45 8.15 6.88
C SER A 68 3.24 8.62 8.34
N ASP A 69 2.00 8.68 8.82
CA ASP A 69 1.71 9.05 10.20
C ASP A 69 1.72 7.84 11.14
N TYR A 70 1.79 6.62 10.57
CA TYR A 70 1.88 5.37 11.32
C TYR A 70 3.31 5.08 11.77
N THR A 71 3.44 4.28 12.83
CA THR A 71 4.75 3.95 13.44
C THR A 71 5.15 2.49 13.25
N GLY A 72 4.19 1.62 12.95
CA GLY A 72 4.43 0.21 12.63
C GLY A 72 4.09 -0.07 11.18
N HIS A 73 4.97 -0.80 10.49
CA HIS A 73 4.78 -1.19 9.10
C HIS A 73 5.20 -2.65 8.94
N ALA A 74 4.25 -3.48 8.52
CA ALA A 74 4.51 -4.88 8.21
C ALA A 74 4.09 -5.17 6.77
N ALA A 75 4.88 -5.95 6.05
CA ALA A 75 4.59 -6.22 4.65
C ALA A 75 4.58 -7.70 4.35
N ARG A 76 3.73 -8.10 3.41
CA ARG A 76 3.66 -9.45 2.89
C ARG A 76 3.39 -9.46 1.39
N ARG A 77 3.82 -10.55 0.74
CA ARG A 77 3.55 -10.86 -0.66
C ARG A 77 2.77 -12.18 -0.71
N TYR A 78 1.74 -12.21 -1.56
CA TYR A 78 1.02 -13.45 -1.84
C TYR A 78 0.49 -13.47 -3.27
N GLU A 79 0.25 -14.67 -3.78
CA GLU A 79 -0.35 -14.87 -5.09
C GLU A 79 -1.87 -14.70 -4.99
N ILE A 80 -2.45 -14.17 -6.05
CA ILE A 80 -3.90 -13.97 -6.20
C ILE A 80 -4.37 -14.56 -7.52
N GLU A 81 -5.65 -14.89 -7.57
CA GLU A 81 -6.34 -15.25 -8.79
C GLU A 81 -7.76 -14.67 -8.74
N ASP A 82 -8.08 -13.82 -9.70
CA ASP A 82 -9.36 -13.12 -9.78
C ASP A 82 -9.83 -13.00 -11.24
N GLU A 83 -10.80 -12.13 -11.51
CA GLU A 83 -11.34 -11.89 -12.86
C GLU A 83 -10.29 -11.34 -13.85
N LEU A 84 -9.23 -10.73 -13.38
CA LEU A 84 -8.10 -10.25 -14.19
C LEU A 84 -7.06 -11.34 -14.46
N GLY A 85 -7.21 -12.50 -13.80
CA GLY A 85 -6.33 -13.65 -13.90
C GLY A 85 -5.40 -13.82 -12.70
N LYS A 86 -4.30 -14.55 -12.92
CA LYS A 86 -3.28 -14.76 -11.88
C LYS A 86 -2.41 -13.54 -11.75
N GLY A 87 -2.19 -13.13 -10.51
CA GLY A 87 -1.40 -11.96 -10.17
C GLY A 87 -0.70 -12.12 -8.82
N VAL A 88 -0.09 -11.04 -8.37
CA VAL A 88 0.59 -10.94 -7.09
C VAL A 88 0.10 -9.70 -6.36
N CYS A 89 -0.20 -9.86 -5.09
CA CYS A 89 -0.49 -8.76 -4.19
C CYS A 89 0.72 -8.48 -3.28
N TYR A 90 1.12 -7.23 -3.20
CA TYR A 90 1.99 -6.69 -2.17
C TYR A 90 1.14 -5.88 -1.21
N GLU A 91 1.13 -6.29 0.04
CA GLU A 91 0.33 -5.69 1.09
C GLU A 91 1.24 -5.09 2.15
N VAL A 92 0.91 -3.88 2.58
CA VAL A 92 1.55 -3.20 3.70
C VAL A 92 0.48 -2.88 4.73
N GLU A 93 0.64 -3.44 5.91
CA GLU A 93 -0.16 -3.12 7.08
C GLU A 93 0.54 -2.02 7.87
N HIS A 94 -0.21 -0.96 8.17
CA HIS A 94 0.26 0.20 8.92
C HIS A 94 -0.49 0.25 10.26
N THR A 95 0.25 0.27 11.35
CA THR A 95 -0.29 0.23 12.71
C THR A 95 0.17 1.42 13.55
N ARG A 96 -0.74 1.96 14.36
CA ARG A 96 -0.45 3.00 15.35
C ARG A 96 -1.52 3.02 16.42
N SER A 97 -1.10 3.10 17.69
CA SER A 97 -2.04 3.24 18.79
C SER A 97 -2.96 4.46 18.62
N GLY A 98 -4.25 4.28 18.80
CA GLY A 98 -5.26 5.34 18.69
C GLY A 98 -5.76 5.62 17.28
N LEU A 99 -5.28 4.89 16.28
CA LEU A 99 -5.80 4.91 14.91
C LEU A 99 -6.29 3.51 14.51
N PRO A 100 -7.27 3.39 13.60
CA PRO A 100 -7.56 2.11 12.95
C PRO A 100 -6.33 1.66 12.16
N ASP A 101 -6.10 0.36 12.07
CA ASP A 101 -5.05 -0.15 11.20
C ASP A 101 -5.43 0.12 9.75
N LEU A 102 -4.43 0.47 8.94
CA LEU A 102 -4.61 0.73 7.53
C LEU A 102 -3.83 -0.30 6.73
N VAL A 103 -4.54 -1.04 5.89
CA VAL A 103 -3.94 -1.99 4.96
C VAL A 103 -3.92 -1.38 3.57
N GLN A 104 -2.74 -1.26 3.00
CA GLN A 104 -2.53 -0.79 1.62
C GLN A 104 -2.07 -1.94 0.75
N ARG A 105 -2.74 -2.17 -0.39
CA ARG A 105 -2.45 -3.26 -1.33
C ARG A 105 -2.09 -2.73 -2.69
N PHE A 106 -1.14 -3.42 -3.34
CA PHE A 106 -0.70 -3.18 -4.70
C PHE A 106 -0.80 -4.50 -5.48
N TYR A 107 -1.59 -4.51 -6.55
CA TYR A 107 -1.88 -5.69 -7.34
C TYR A 107 -1.18 -5.60 -8.70
N PHE A 108 -0.40 -6.62 -9.03
CA PHE A 108 0.35 -6.73 -10.28
C PHE A 108 -0.07 -7.97 -11.03
N TYR A 109 -0.35 -7.81 -12.32
CA TYR A 109 -0.73 -8.91 -13.20
C TYR A 109 0.27 -9.03 -14.35
N PRO A 110 0.72 -10.26 -14.71
CA PRO A 110 1.65 -10.46 -15.81
C PRO A 110 1.18 -9.83 -17.10
N GLY A 111 2.09 -9.15 -17.80
CA GLY A 111 1.80 -8.50 -19.08
C GLY A 111 1.02 -7.19 -19.00
N LYS A 112 0.58 -6.75 -17.82
CA LYS A 112 -0.03 -5.44 -17.65
C LYS A 112 1.03 -4.36 -17.43
N THR A 113 0.78 -3.18 -18.01
CA THR A 113 1.61 -1.97 -17.83
C THR A 113 1.05 -1.04 -16.76
N CYS A 114 0.07 -1.48 -16.02
CA CYS A 114 -0.52 -0.79 -14.87
C CYS A 114 -0.55 -1.72 -13.65
N PHE A 115 -0.72 -1.15 -12.49
CA PHE A 115 -1.03 -1.85 -11.25
C PHE A 115 -2.29 -1.25 -10.63
N PHE A 116 -2.94 -2.02 -9.76
CA PHE A 116 -4.11 -1.55 -9.04
C PHE A 116 -3.74 -1.33 -7.58
N THR A 117 -4.46 -0.43 -6.92
CA THR A 117 -4.25 -0.15 -5.50
C THR A 117 -5.57 -0.16 -4.75
N GLU A 118 -5.50 -0.60 -3.52
CA GLU A 118 -6.62 -0.64 -2.59
C GLU A 118 -6.16 -0.22 -1.21
N ILE A 119 -7.05 0.37 -0.43
CA ILE A 119 -6.86 0.55 1.01
C ILE A 119 -8.07 0.05 1.78
N GLU A 120 -7.79 -0.50 2.95
CA GLU A 120 -8.78 -0.98 3.89
C GLU A 120 -8.46 -0.41 5.28
N LEU A 121 -9.49 0.07 5.97
CA LEU A 121 -9.37 0.45 7.38
C LEU A 121 -9.90 -0.70 8.23
N VAL A 122 -9.06 -1.19 9.12
CA VAL A 122 -9.37 -2.32 10.00
C VAL A 122 -9.49 -1.82 11.44
N GLY A 123 -10.59 -2.12 12.08
CA GLY A 123 -10.85 -1.74 13.48
C GLY A 123 -12.17 -2.31 14.00
N ASP A 124 -12.32 -2.30 15.31
CA ASP A 124 -13.49 -2.88 16.00
C ASP A 124 -14.72 -1.96 15.99
N ALA A 125 -14.55 -0.70 15.61
CA ALA A 125 -15.62 0.30 15.61
C ALA A 125 -16.15 0.56 14.21
N LEU A 126 -17.43 0.96 14.13
CA LEU A 126 -17.99 1.49 12.89
C LEU A 126 -17.28 2.81 12.57
N LEU A 127 -16.55 2.83 11.45
CA LEU A 127 -15.83 4.00 10.97
C LEU A 127 -16.65 4.69 9.88
N ALA A 128 -16.91 5.98 10.06
CA ALA A 128 -17.47 6.83 9.02
C ALA A 128 -16.33 7.64 8.40
N CYS A 129 -16.07 7.42 7.12
CA CYS A 129 -14.97 8.06 6.41
C CYS A 129 -15.51 8.79 5.18
N GLY A 130 -15.38 10.11 5.14
CA GLY A 130 -15.80 10.95 4.00
C GLY A 130 -14.73 11.12 2.92
N TYR A 131 -13.54 10.56 3.12
CA TYR A 131 -12.43 10.65 2.15
C TYR A 131 -11.49 9.47 2.34
N MET A 132 -11.25 8.75 1.24
CA MET A 132 -10.25 7.68 1.14
C MET A 132 -9.46 7.85 -0.16
N ALA A 133 -8.15 7.88 -0.07
CA ALA A 133 -7.23 7.95 -1.20
C ALA A 133 -6.25 6.79 -1.13
N PRO A 134 -6.44 5.73 -1.94
CA PRO A 134 -5.50 4.61 -2.03
C PRO A 134 -4.11 5.05 -2.47
N VAL A 135 -4.06 6.11 -3.27
CA VAL A 135 -2.82 6.71 -3.76
C VAL A 135 -2.89 8.22 -3.66
N LYS A 136 -1.89 8.78 -3.02
CA LYS A 136 -1.56 10.20 -3.05
C LYS A 136 -0.05 10.32 -3.20
N THR A 137 0.42 11.11 -4.14
CA THR A 137 1.85 11.38 -4.30
C THR A 137 2.21 12.71 -3.62
N THR A 138 3.38 12.75 -3.01
CA THR A 138 3.94 13.98 -2.42
C THR A 138 4.94 14.66 -3.36
N GLY A 139 5.37 13.96 -4.42
CA GLY A 139 6.22 14.48 -5.48
C GLY A 139 5.53 14.40 -6.85
N THR A 140 6.14 15.01 -7.85
CA THR A 140 5.64 14.97 -9.22
C THR A 140 6.01 13.63 -9.87
N PRO A 141 5.04 12.80 -10.26
CA PRO A 141 5.30 11.59 -11.03
C PRO A 141 6.02 11.91 -12.34
N ALA A 142 6.95 11.04 -12.76
CA ALA A 142 7.77 11.28 -13.94
C ALA A 142 6.94 11.50 -15.23
N PHE A 143 5.81 10.79 -15.37
CA PHE A 143 4.93 10.91 -16.53
C PHE A 143 4.08 12.20 -16.54
N LEU A 144 4.03 12.95 -15.43
CA LEU A 144 3.36 14.25 -15.36
C LEU A 144 4.28 15.42 -15.71
N GLN A 145 5.55 15.18 -16.03
CA GLN A 145 6.50 16.22 -16.41
C GLN A 145 6.33 16.69 -17.86
N GLU A 146 5.55 15.96 -18.66
CA GLU A 146 5.21 16.35 -20.02
C GLU A 146 4.01 17.31 -20.03
N GLN A 147 3.92 18.13 -21.09
CA GLN A 147 2.81 19.06 -21.31
C GLN A 147 1.50 18.28 -21.57
N GLY A 148 0.86 17.84 -20.53
CA GLY A 148 -0.40 17.13 -20.60
C GLY A 148 -1.50 17.89 -19.87
N GLN A 149 -2.72 17.46 -20.09
CA GLN A 149 -3.92 17.94 -19.36
C GLN A 149 -4.68 16.73 -18.85
N PHE A 150 -5.36 16.86 -17.72
CA PHE A 150 -6.32 15.87 -17.28
C PHE A 150 -7.72 16.49 -17.23
N LEU A 151 -8.70 15.67 -17.53
CA LEU A 151 -10.10 15.99 -17.43
C LEU A 151 -10.67 15.25 -16.23
N PHE A 152 -11.18 15.98 -15.26
CA PHE A 152 -11.96 15.40 -14.18
C PHE A 152 -13.44 15.39 -14.55
N VAL A 153 -14.00 14.19 -14.66
CA VAL A 153 -15.43 13.98 -14.86
C VAL A 153 -15.98 13.37 -13.58
N PRO A 154 -16.81 14.09 -12.82
CA PRO A 154 -17.46 13.53 -11.65
C PRO A 154 -18.31 12.31 -12.02
N PHE A 155 -18.36 11.30 -11.16
CA PHE A 155 -19.16 10.09 -11.39
C PHE A 155 -20.67 10.38 -11.37
N ASP A 156 -21.06 11.43 -10.65
CA ASP A 156 -22.47 11.85 -10.59
C ASP A 156 -22.83 12.62 -11.85
N ASN A 157 -23.72 12.03 -12.64
CA ASN A 157 -24.12 12.51 -13.97
C ASN A 157 -25.32 13.44 -13.90
N ASP A 158 -25.47 14.19 -12.81
CA ASP A 158 -26.48 15.23 -12.71
C ASP A 158 -26.24 16.33 -13.75
N CYS A 159 -27.30 16.96 -14.21
CA CYS A 159 -27.28 17.99 -15.28
C CYS A 159 -26.43 19.24 -14.95
N TRP A 160 -25.78 19.27 -13.80
CA TRP A 160 -24.87 20.30 -13.30
C TRP A 160 -23.40 19.88 -13.31
N VAL A 161 -23.02 18.84 -14.05
CA VAL A 161 -21.64 18.39 -14.14
C VAL A 161 -20.75 19.52 -14.64
N LYS A 162 -19.86 19.98 -13.78
CA LYS A 162 -18.78 20.90 -14.15
C LYS A 162 -17.56 20.04 -14.49
N TYR A 163 -17.15 20.11 -15.75
CA TYR A 163 -15.85 19.56 -16.16
C TYR A 163 -14.75 20.49 -15.69
N ASP A 164 -13.73 19.92 -15.07
CA ASP A 164 -12.53 20.64 -14.68
C ASP A 164 -11.35 20.09 -15.47
N VAL A 165 -10.80 20.93 -16.35
CA VAL A 165 -9.61 20.58 -17.17
C VAL A 165 -8.43 21.36 -16.63
N ARG A 166 -7.41 20.62 -16.18
CA ARG A 166 -6.20 21.21 -15.61
C ARG A 166 -4.95 20.68 -16.30
N PRO A 167 -3.89 21.48 -16.43
CA PRO A 167 -2.59 20.97 -16.87
C PRO A 167 -2.08 19.93 -15.88
N LEU A 168 -1.40 18.90 -16.40
CA LEU A 168 -0.78 17.84 -15.58
C LEU A 168 0.40 18.38 -14.76
N ALA A 169 1.15 19.33 -15.32
CA ALA A 169 2.14 20.12 -14.62
C ALA A 169 1.47 21.45 -14.22
N GLY A 170 0.85 21.47 -13.07
CA GLY A 170 0.15 22.64 -12.59
C GLY A 170 0.85 23.24 -11.37
N GLU A 171 0.73 24.55 -11.26
CA GLU A 171 1.05 25.29 -10.05
C GLU A 171 0.21 24.83 -8.85
#